data_bae615916dc657b8b1f82d7ec1020714
#
_entry.id   bae615916dc657b8b1f82d7ec1020714
#
_cell.length_a   1.000
_cell.length_b   1.000
_cell.length_c   1.000
_cell.angle_alpha   90.00
_cell.angle_beta   90.00
_cell.angle_gamma   90.00
#
_symmetry.space_group_name_H-M   'P 1'
#
loop_
_entity.id
_entity.type
_entity.pdbx_description
1 polymer ?
#
loop_
_entity_poly.entity_id
_entity_poly.type
_entity_poly.pdbx_seq_one_letter_code
_entity_poly.pdbx_strand_id
1 'polypeptide(L)'
;FFNLTDLPDVAQVPGEARDKLLLRVIGSPDPYAKHTDGMGGGTSSTSKTVILAKSEKPDHDVDYLFGQVSIDKPFVDWSGNCGNLTAAVGSFAIASGLVGAERSPDNGVAVVRIWQKNIEKTIVAHVPITNGEVQETGDFELDGVTFPAAEVQVEFMRPVDASEAMFPTGNLVDELEVPGVGTFRATMINAGIPTVFLNAEDIGYTGIELQEAINGDPAALDRFETIRAHGALRMGLIKNVEEAAGRQHTPKVAFVASSRGYTSSSGKQVNAADIDLNVRALSMGKLHHAMMGTAAVAIGTAAAIPGTLVNLAAGGGERNSVIFGHPSGTLKVGAQASESEGEWTVEKVVMSRSARVLMEGAVRIPGDAF
;
A
#
# COMPACT_ATOMS: atom_id res chain seq x y z
N PHE A 1 7.77 13.12 -7.53
CA PHE A 1 6.93 13.01 -8.73
C PHE A 1 7.60 13.75 -9.86
N PHE A 2 7.64 13.13 -11.04
CA PHE A 2 8.25 13.69 -12.25
C PHE A 2 7.32 13.45 -13.44
N ASN A 3 7.22 14.42 -14.35
CA ASN A 3 6.77 14.10 -15.69
C ASN A 3 7.90 13.36 -16.42
N LEU A 4 7.57 12.32 -17.16
CA LEU A 4 8.56 11.56 -17.92
C LEU A 4 9.37 12.46 -18.87
N THR A 5 8.72 13.45 -19.48
CA THR A 5 9.33 14.39 -20.42
C THR A 5 10.28 15.40 -19.77
N ASP A 6 10.25 15.56 -18.44
CA ASP A 6 11.15 16.44 -17.69
C ASP A 6 12.49 15.74 -17.35
N LEU A 7 12.53 14.41 -17.51
CA LEU A 7 13.76 13.65 -17.35
C LEU A 7 14.67 13.81 -18.60
N PRO A 8 16.01 13.78 -18.42
CA PRO A 8 16.92 13.68 -19.56
C PRO A 8 16.57 12.50 -20.47
N ASP A 9 16.74 12.65 -21.78
CA ASP A 9 16.33 11.66 -22.80
C ASP A 9 16.78 10.23 -22.46
N VAL A 10 18.03 10.09 -21.99
CA VAL A 10 18.62 8.79 -21.60
C VAL A 10 17.92 8.14 -20.41
N ALA A 11 17.23 8.92 -19.58
CA ALA A 11 16.48 8.45 -18.41
C ALA A 11 14.98 8.31 -18.67
N GLN A 12 14.47 8.73 -19.84
CA GLN A 12 13.07 8.55 -20.21
C GLN A 12 12.75 7.08 -20.55
N VAL A 13 13.74 6.29 -20.90
CA VAL A 13 13.60 4.86 -21.14
C VAL A 13 14.01 4.05 -19.90
N PRO A 14 13.41 2.87 -19.66
CA PRO A 14 13.86 1.97 -18.58
C PRO A 14 15.33 1.57 -18.76
N GLY A 15 16.08 1.52 -17.66
CA GLY A 15 17.48 1.07 -17.68
C GLY A 15 18.36 1.79 -16.66
N GLU A 16 19.65 1.51 -16.75
CA GLU A 16 20.66 1.93 -15.78
C GLU A 16 20.75 3.46 -15.62
N ALA A 17 20.60 4.22 -16.71
CA ALA A 17 20.65 5.69 -16.67
C ALA A 17 19.50 6.28 -15.84
N ARG A 18 18.27 5.75 -16.01
CA ARG A 18 17.11 6.13 -15.19
C ARG A 18 17.36 5.80 -13.71
N ASP A 19 17.82 4.60 -13.42
CA ASP A 19 18.04 4.15 -12.04
C ASP A 19 19.12 5.01 -11.37
N LYS A 20 20.24 5.26 -12.03
CA LYS A 20 21.32 6.13 -11.52
C LYS A 20 20.82 7.56 -11.24
N LEU A 21 20.06 8.14 -12.18
CA LEU A 21 19.46 9.46 -11.99
C LEU A 21 18.61 9.51 -10.74
N LEU A 22 17.68 8.56 -10.59
CA LEU A 22 16.73 8.53 -9.46
C LEU A 22 17.41 8.22 -8.14
N LEU A 23 18.38 7.32 -8.11
CA LEU A 23 19.24 7.07 -6.96
C LEU A 23 19.91 8.37 -6.49
N ARG A 24 20.47 9.12 -7.43
CA ARG A 24 21.15 10.39 -7.13
C ARG A 24 20.19 11.48 -6.65
N VAL A 25 18.99 11.57 -7.25
CA VAL A 25 17.94 12.49 -6.79
C VAL A 25 17.55 12.20 -5.34
N ILE A 26 17.36 10.94 -5.00
CA ILE A 26 16.95 10.51 -3.65
C ILE A 26 18.11 10.62 -2.65
N GLY A 27 19.37 10.52 -3.13
CA GLY A 27 20.56 10.49 -2.27
C GLY A 27 20.93 9.08 -1.82
N SER A 28 20.68 8.10 -2.68
CA SER A 28 20.96 6.67 -2.45
C SER A 28 22.09 6.19 -3.39
N PRO A 29 22.91 5.21 -2.99
CA PRO A 29 22.97 4.58 -1.66
C PRO A 29 23.62 5.48 -0.60
N ASP A 30 23.03 5.53 0.58
CA ASP A 30 23.59 6.26 1.70
C ASP A 30 23.90 5.31 2.87
N PRO A 31 25.17 5.05 3.19
CA PRO A 31 25.55 4.16 4.29
C PRO A 31 25.14 4.69 5.66
N TYR A 32 24.84 5.99 5.75
CA TYR A 32 24.37 6.63 7.00
C TYR A 32 22.84 6.58 7.14
N ALA A 33 22.11 6.13 6.11
CA ALA A 33 20.65 6.06 6.06
C ALA A 33 19.95 7.39 6.39
N LYS A 34 20.50 8.51 5.91
CA LYS A 34 19.96 9.86 6.13
C LYS A 34 19.52 10.58 4.87
N HIS A 35 20.08 10.19 3.71
CA HIS A 35 19.90 10.86 2.42
C HIS A 35 20.22 12.38 2.47
N THR A 36 21.28 12.74 3.21
CA THR A 36 21.65 14.14 3.43
C THR A 36 21.97 14.88 2.13
N ASP A 37 22.49 14.17 1.13
CA ASP A 37 22.79 14.69 -0.20
C ASP A 37 21.74 14.18 -1.22
N GLY A 38 20.46 14.44 -0.94
CA GLY A 38 19.34 14.05 -1.80
C GLY A 38 17.99 14.50 -1.27
N MET A 39 16.94 14.15 -2.00
CA MET A 39 15.55 14.52 -1.67
C MET A 39 14.84 13.47 -0.82
N GLY A 40 15.46 12.35 -0.55
CA GLY A 40 14.91 11.30 0.30
C GLY A 40 15.04 11.64 1.80
N GLY A 41 14.29 10.92 2.64
CA GLY A 41 14.30 11.09 4.09
C GLY A 41 14.90 9.91 4.86
N GLY A 42 15.62 9.00 4.20
CA GLY A 42 16.28 7.87 4.85
C GLY A 42 15.35 6.82 5.44
N THR A 43 14.09 6.79 5.03
CA THR A 43 13.11 5.75 5.43
C THR A 43 12.43 5.14 4.22
N SER A 44 11.83 3.96 4.36
CA SER A 44 11.07 3.33 3.28
C SER A 44 9.87 4.18 2.82
N SER A 45 9.34 5.03 3.69
CA SER A 45 8.22 5.93 3.38
C SER A 45 8.64 7.14 2.55
N THR A 46 9.90 7.56 2.66
CA THR A 46 10.44 8.79 2.06
C THR A 46 11.54 8.54 1.01
N SER A 47 11.81 7.27 0.68
CA SER A 47 12.78 6.85 -0.34
C SER A 47 12.06 6.27 -1.55
N LYS A 48 11.32 7.12 -2.26
CA LYS A 48 10.40 6.73 -3.34
C LYS A 48 10.42 7.71 -4.48
N THR A 49 10.15 7.20 -5.68
CA THR A 49 10.01 8.01 -6.89
C THR A 49 8.75 7.62 -7.64
N VAL A 50 8.16 8.60 -8.32
CA VAL A 50 6.99 8.43 -9.19
C VAL A 50 7.26 9.13 -10.49
N ILE A 51 7.08 8.43 -11.60
CA ILE A 51 7.17 8.98 -12.95
C ILE A 51 5.80 8.87 -13.61
N LEU A 52 5.31 9.99 -14.14
CA LEU A 52 4.03 10.08 -14.81
C LEU A 52 4.21 10.49 -16.27
N ALA A 53 3.34 9.97 -17.12
CA ALA A 53 3.22 10.37 -18.50
C ALA A 53 1.75 10.35 -18.92
N LYS A 54 1.39 11.08 -19.99
CA LYS A 54 0.08 10.90 -20.61
C LYS A 54 -0.05 9.46 -21.09
N SER A 55 -1.17 8.81 -20.77
CA SER A 55 -1.36 7.41 -21.15
C SER A 55 -1.65 7.25 -22.64
N GLU A 56 -1.01 6.26 -23.25
CA GLU A 56 -1.36 5.78 -24.59
C GLU A 56 -2.39 4.65 -24.54
N LYS A 57 -2.68 4.14 -23.34
CA LYS A 57 -3.65 3.08 -23.12
C LYS A 57 -5.06 3.64 -23.28
N PRO A 58 -5.94 3.01 -24.09
CA PRO A 58 -7.34 3.43 -24.20
C PRO A 58 -8.01 3.55 -22.83
N ASP A 59 -8.87 4.55 -22.68
CA ASP A 59 -9.65 4.82 -21.47
C ASP A 59 -8.83 5.14 -20.21
N HIS A 60 -7.56 5.52 -20.36
CA HIS A 60 -6.70 6.00 -19.26
C HIS A 60 -6.16 7.40 -19.56
N ASP A 61 -6.05 8.20 -18.52
CA ASP A 61 -5.53 9.57 -18.61
C ASP A 61 -4.02 9.60 -18.48
N VAL A 62 -3.48 8.85 -17.51
CA VAL A 62 -2.04 8.86 -17.19
C VAL A 62 -1.50 7.48 -16.92
N ASP A 63 -0.26 7.26 -17.33
CA ASP A 63 0.60 6.16 -16.91
C ASP A 63 1.30 6.54 -15.62
N TYR A 64 1.29 5.65 -14.64
CA TYR A 64 1.93 5.78 -13.34
C TYR A 64 2.98 4.69 -13.16
N LEU A 65 4.23 5.08 -13.02
CA LEU A 65 5.35 4.19 -12.72
C LEU A 65 5.91 4.52 -11.34
N PHE A 66 5.95 3.53 -10.46
CA PHE A 66 6.45 3.65 -9.09
C PHE A 66 7.81 2.97 -8.93
N GLY A 67 8.78 3.66 -8.31
CA GLY A 67 10.07 3.11 -7.92
C GLY A 67 10.28 3.21 -6.41
N GLN A 68 10.50 2.07 -5.74
CA GLN A 68 10.99 2.05 -4.38
C GLN A 68 12.52 2.12 -4.41
N VAL A 69 13.08 3.23 -3.97
CA VAL A 69 14.53 3.42 -3.96
C VAL A 69 15.10 2.81 -2.68
N SER A 70 16.08 1.91 -2.81
CA SER A 70 16.81 1.38 -1.66
C SER A 70 17.55 2.50 -0.93
N ILE A 71 17.67 2.40 0.40
CA ILE A 71 18.33 3.42 1.21
C ILE A 71 19.85 3.28 1.11
N ASP A 72 20.35 2.06 1.23
CA ASP A 72 21.77 1.72 1.43
C ASP A 72 22.40 0.95 0.26
N LYS A 73 21.59 0.60 -0.76
CA LYS A 73 22.05 -0.15 -1.93
C LYS A 73 21.74 0.61 -3.23
N PRO A 74 22.57 0.50 -4.26
CA PRO A 74 22.35 1.16 -5.57
C PRO A 74 21.28 0.42 -6.37
N PHE A 75 20.03 0.44 -5.89
CA PHE A 75 18.94 -0.34 -6.45
C PHE A 75 17.61 0.41 -6.37
N VAL A 76 16.84 0.41 -7.45
CA VAL A 76 15.45 0.84 -7.52
C VAL A 76 14.57 -0.36 -7.80
N ASP A 77 13.64 -0.65 -6.91
CA ASP A 77 12.67 -1.73 -7.09
C ASP A 77 11.44 -1.21 -7.84
N TRP A 78 11.24 -1.73 -9.04
CA TRP A 78 10.12 -1.43 -9.92
C TRP A 78 9.01 -2.50 -9.88
N SER A 79 9.09 -3.50 -9.00
CA SER A 79 8.20 -4.66 -9.01
C SER A 79 6.82 -4.42 -8.39
N GLY A 80 6.59 -3.27 -7.77
CA GLY A 80 5.39 -3.05 -6.97
C GLY A 80 4.67 -1.73 -7.22
N ASN A 81 3.63 -1.51 -6.44
CA ASN A 81 2.87 -0.26 -6.38
C ASN A 81 2.93 0.34 -4.96
N CYS A 82 2.77 1.64 -4.86
CA CYS A 82 2.58 2.34 -3.59
C CYS A 82 1.16 2.92 -3.50
N GLY A 83 0.28 2.21 -2.80
CA GLY A 83 -1.11 2.65 -2.62
C GLY A 83 -1.25 4.03 -1.94
N ASN A 84 -0.30 4.43 -1.11
CA ASN A 84 -0.33 5.75 -0.47
C ASN A 84 0.05 6.88 -1.44
N LEU A 85 1.10 6.70 -2.25
CA LEU A 85 1.48 7.69 -3.27
C LEU A 85 0.47 7.80 -4.41
N THR A 86 -0.31 6.76 -4.65
CA THR A 86 -1.37 6.76 -5.67
C THR A 86 -2.35 7.92 -5.49
N ALA A 87 -2.61 8.34 -4.24
CA ALA A 87 -3.51 9.46 -3.95
C ALA A 87 -3.05 10.79 -4.57
N ALA A 88 -1.74 10.99 -4.72
CA ALA A 88 -1.18 12.20 -5.31
C ALA A 88 -1.10 12.15 -6.84
N VAL A 89 -1.27 10.98 -7.46
CA VAL A 89 -1.10 10.80 -8.91
C VAL A 89 -2.12 11.63 -9.70
N GLY A 90 -3.41 11.53 -9.33
CA GLY A 90 -4.46 12.29 -9.99
C GLY A 90 -4.29 13.79 -9.84
N SER A 91 -3.98 14.24 -8.62
CA SER A 91 -3.73 15.66 -8.30
C SER A 91 -2.54 16.21 -9.07
N PHE A 92 -1.41 15.48 -9.09
CA PHE A 92 -0.23 15.87 -9.87
C PHE A 92 -0.53 15.91 -11.37
N ALA A 93 -1.26 14.92 -11.89
CA ALA A 93 -1.58 14.83 -13.31
C ALA A 93 -2.44 16.02 -13.81
N ILE A 94 -3.38 16.48 -12.98
CA ILE A 94 -4.18 17.67 -13.27
C ILE A 94 -3.29 18.92 -13.18
N ALA A 95 -2.58 19.12 -12.08
CA ALA A 95 -1.75 20.30 -11.84
C ALA A 95 -0.63 20.46 -12.87
N SER A 96 -0.07 19.35 -13.37
CA SER A 96 0.99 19.36 -14.39
C SER A 96 0.47 19.37 -15.85
N GLY A 97 -0.86 19.41 -16.06
CA GLY A 97 -1.46 19.45 -17.40
C GLY A 97 -1.41 18.12 -18.19
N LEU A 98 -1.11 17.00 -17.52
CA LEU A 98 -1.21 15.66 -18.15
C LEU A 98 -2.67 15.26 -18.38
N VAL A 99 -3.59 15.75 -17.55
CA VAL A 99 -5.04 15.69 -17.76
C VAL A 99 -5.48 17.04 -18.29
N GLY A 100 -6.19 17.03 -19.43
CA GLY A 100 -6.66 18.27 -20.07
C GLY A 100 -7.69 19.02 -19.21
N ALA A 101 -7.69 20.35 -19.30
CA ALA A 101 -8.59 21.21 -18.53
C ALA A 101 -10.07 20.87 -18.75
N GLU A 102 -10.43 20.38 -19.94
CA GLU A 102 -11.79 19.94 -20.28
C GLU A 102 -12.27 18.73 -19.48
N ARG A 103 -11.37 18.02 -18.82
CA ARG A 103 -11.65 16.86 -17.95
C ARG A 103 -11.81 17.26 -16.48
N SER A 104 -11.52 18.50 -16.12
CA SER A 104 -11.64 19.04 -14.77
C SER A 104 -12.78 20.05 -14.69
N PRO A 105 -13.74 19.91 -13.76
CA PRO A 105 -14.77 20.92 -13.54
C PRO A 105 -14.17 22.16 -12.88
N ASP A 106 -14.85 23.29 -12.96
CA ASP A 106 -14.46 24.48 -12.17
C ASP A 106 -14.58 24.21 -10.68
N ASN A 107 -15.62 23.50 -10.26
CA ASN A 107 -15.83 23.07 -8.87
C ASN A 107 -16.46 21.68 -8.86
N GLY A 108 -16.01 20.82 -7.95
CA GLY A 108 -16.53 19.46 -7.78
C GLY A 108 -15.42 18.41 -7.76
N VAL A 109 -15.59 17.33 -8.51
CA VAL A 109 -14.66 16.20 -8.53
C VAL A 109 -14.23 15.89 -9.95
N ALA A 110 -12.92 15.91 -10.21
CA ALA A 110 -12.32 15.37 -11.41
C ALA A 110 -12.03 13.88 -11.22
N VAL A 111 -12.39 13.05 -12.21
CA VAL A 111 -12.14 11.62 -12.21
C VAL A 111 -10.95 11.34 -13.13
N VAL A 112 -9.86 10.85 -12.55
CA VAL A 112 -8.61 10.52 -13.26
C VAL A 112 -8.44 9.01 -13.32
N ARG A 113 -8.37 8.45 -14.51
CA ARG A 113 -8.11 7.03 -14.75
C ARG A 113 -6.63 6.81 -14.96
N ILE A 114 -6.02 6.08 -14.06
CA ILE A 114 -4.58 5.85 -13.94
C ILE A 114 -4.26 4.43 -14.40
N TRP A 115 -3.32 4.28 -15.31
CA TRP A 115 -2.70 2.99 -15.62
C TRP A 115 -1.44 2.81 -14.76
N GLN A 116 -1.51 1.95 -13.77
CA GLN A 116 -0.36 1.64 -12.93
C GLN A 116 0.52 0.59 -13.64
N LYS A 117 1.65 1.04 -14.18
CA LYS A 117 2.48 0.26 -15.12
C LYS A 117 3.22 -0.91 -14.48
N ASN A 118 3.57 -0.82 -13.20
CA ASN A 118 4.34 -1.89 -12.55
C ASN A 118 3.53 -3.18 -12.37
N ILE A 119 2.24 -3.04 -12.07
CA ILE A 119 1.34 -4.17 -11.78
C ILE A 119 0.21 -4.32 -12.80
N GLU A 120 0.24 -3.51 -13.86
CA GLU A 120 -0.75 -3.54 -14.96
C GLU A 120 -2.21 -3.46 -14.48
N LYS A 121 -2.50 -2.52 -13.57
CA LYS A 121 -3.84 -2.33 -13.00
C LYS A 121 -4.36 -0.92 -13.24
N THR A 122 -5.67 -0.84 -13.38
CA THR A 122 -6.39 0.43 -13.42
C THR A 122 -6.67 0.91 -11.99
N ILE A 123 -6.37 2.18 -11.76
CA ILE A 123 -6.72 2.89 -10.53
C ILE A 123 -7.53 4.12 -10.94
N VAL A 124 -8.57 4.44 -10.18
CA VAL A 124 -9.38 5.63 -10.41
C VAL A 124 -9.23 6.56 -9.21
N ALA A 125 -8.79 7.79 -9.45
CA ALA A 125 -8.69 8.82 -8.43
C ALA A 125 -9.81 9.86 -8.62
N HIS A 126 -10.51 10.15 -7.52
CA HIS A 126 -11.53 11.21 -7.44
C HIS A 126 -10.90 12.40 -6.75
N VAL A 127 -10.49 13.38 -7.54
CA VAL A 127 -9.73 14.55 -7.10
C VAL A 127 -10.65 15.74 -6.90
N PRO A 128 -10.73 16.33 -5.70
CA PRO A 128 -11.54 17.52 -5.48
C PRO A 128 -10.93 18.73 -6.19
N ILE A 129 -11.80 19.52 -6.82
CA ILE A 129 -11.45 20.72 -7.60
C ILE A 129 -12.21 21.92 -7.03
N THR A 130 -11.53 23.05 -6.90
CA THR A 130 -12.11 24.33 -6.53
C THR A 130 -11.51 25.43 -7.39
N ASN A 131 -12.37 26.22 -8.05
CA ASN A 131 -11.98 27.29 -8.97
C ASN A 131 -11.03 26.83 -10.10
N GLY A 132 -11.25 25.62 -10.63
CA GLY A 132 -10.43 25.03 -11.69
C GLY A 132 -9.10 24.43 -11.25
N GLU A 133 -8.77 24.52 -9.96
CA GLU A 133 -7.52 24.02 -9.39
C GLU A 133 -7.75 22.83 -8.44
N VAL A 134 -6.74 21.99 -8.27
CA VAL A 134 -6.77 20.89 -7.30
C VAL A 134 -6.94 21.46 -5.90
N GLN A 135 -7.98 21.02 -5.21
CA GLN A 135 -8.23 21.42 -3.83
C GLN A 135 -7.32 20.60 -2.91
N GLU A 136 -6.44 21.27 -2.16
CA GLU A 136 -5.52 20.64 -1.20
C GLU A 136 -6.00 20.75 0.25
N THR A 137 -6.79 21.77 0.56
CA THR A 137 -7.29 22.05 1.91
C THR A 137 -8.68 21.46 2.12
N GLY A 138 -8.95 20.96 3.33
CA GLY A 138 -10.24 20.36 3.72
C GLY A 138 -10.18 19.84 5.14
N ASP A 139 -11.27 19.22 5.56
CA ASP A 139 -11.46 18.71 6.93
C ASP A 139 -11.22 17.19 7.05
N PHE A 140 -10.77 16.55 5.97
CA PHE A 140 -10.51 15.12 5.99
C PHE A 140 -9.26 14.83 6.82
N GLU A 141 -9.45 14.09 7.90
CA GLU A 141 -8.39 13.59 8.76
C GLU A 141 -8.00 12.16 8.36
N LEU A 142 -6.70 11.93 8.14
CA LEU A 142 -6.13 10.62 7.87
C LEU A 142 -5.16 10.25 9.00
N ASP A 143 -5.52 9.26 9.79
CA ASP A 143 -4.66 8.81 10.89
C ASP A 143 -3.30 8.33 10.39
N GLY A 144 -2.23 8.90 10.94
CA GLY A 144 -0.85 8.74 10.46
C GLY A 144 -0.36 9.90 9.59
N VAL A 145 -1.21 10.88 9.29
CA VAL A 145 -0.87 12.15 8.63
C VAL A 145 -1.21 13.30 9.59
N THR A 146 -0.30 14.26 9.72
CA THR A 146 -0.37 15.27 10.79
C THR A 146 -1.49 16.30 10.60
N PHE A 147 -1.76 16.71 9.36
CA PHE A 147 -2.68 17.79 9.06
C PHE A 147 -3.88 17.31 8.25
N PRO A 148 -5.09 17.82 8.53
CA PRO A 148 -6.24 17.60 7.68
C PRO A 148 -6.01 18.21 6.28
N ALA A 149 -6.69 17.64 5.27
CA ALA A 149 -6.59 18.08 3.89
C ALA A 149 -7.88 17.76 3.12
N ALA A 150 -7.93 18.06 1.85
CA ALA A 150 -9.01 17.58 0.99
C ALA A 150 -8.94 16.06 0.82
N GLU A 151 -10.10 15.41 0.82
CA GLU A 151 -10.22 13.97 0.62
C GLU A 151 -10.02 13.61 -0.85
N VAL A 152 -9.11 12.70 -1.13
CA VAL A 152 -8.94 12.05 -2.42
C VAL A 152 -9.38 10.60 -2.29
N GLN A 153 -10.50 10.25 -2.91
CA GLN A 153 -10.94 8.87 -2.96
C GLN A 153 -10.21 8.12 -4.07
N VAL A 154 -9.72 6.92 -3.76
CA VAL A 154 -8.97 6.08 -4.69
C VAL A 154 -9.66 4.73 -4.81
N GLU A 155 -9.96 4.30 -6.04
CA GLU A 155 -10.51 2.99 -6.35
C GLU A 155 -9.45 2.12 -7.03
N PHE A 156 -9.15 0.97 -6.44
CA PHE A 156 -8.30 -0.05 -7.03
C PHE A 156 -9.19 -1.05 -7.77
N MET A 157 -9.15 -0.99 -9.10
CA MET A 157 -10.00 -1.81 -9.95
C MET A 157 -9.41 -3.22 -10.11
N ARG A 158 -10.25 -4.24 -9.91
CA ARG A 158 -9.88 -5.65 -10.05
C ARG A 158 -8.53 -5.94 -9.40
N PRO A 159 -8.42 -5.78 -8.06
CA PRO A 159 -7.14 -5.87 -7.35
C PRO A 159 -6.50 -7.26 -7.41
N VAL A 160 -7.26 -8.27 -7.83
CA VAL A 160 -6.77 -9.63 -8.10
C VAL A 160 -6.45 -9.75 -9.58
N ASP A 161 -5.35 -10.42 -9.93
CA ASP A 161 -5.04 -10.69 -11.32
C ASP A 161 -5.95 -11.81 -11.85
N ALA A 162 -6.45 -11.65 -13.09
CA ALA A 162 -7.30 -12.68 -13.71
C ALA A 162 -6.57 -14.01 -13.96
N SER A 163 -5.23 -13.97 -14.00
CA SER A 163 -4.37 -15.16 -14.15
C SER A 163 -3.98 -15.79 -12.82
N GLU A 164 -4.31 -15.17 -11.69
CA GLU A 164 -3.94 -15.61 -10.35
C GLU A 164 -5.17 -15.91 -9.50
N ALA A 165 -5.10 -16.96 -8.70
CA ALA A 165 -6.16 -17.27 -7.75
C ALA A 165 -6.13 -16.24 -6.59
N MET A 166 -7.29 -15.66 -6.25
CA MET A 166 -7.44 -14.80 -5.10
C MET A 166 -7.04 -15.53 -3.81
N PHE A 167 -7.44 -16.78 -3.69
CA PHE A 167 -7.02 -17.68 -2.62
C PHE A 167 -6.10 -18.75 -3.22
N PRO A 168 -4.76 -18.58 -3.15
CA PRO A 168 -3.82 -19.49 -3.81
C PRO A 168 -3.91 -20.96 -3.36
N THR A 169 -4.45 -21.19 -2.16
CA THR A 169 -4.67 -22.53 -1.59
C THR A 169 -6.02 -23.13 -1.95
N GLY A 170 -6.93 -22.34 -2.53
CA GLY A 170 -8.33 -22.71 -2.79
C GLY A 170 -9.25 -22.57 -1.57
N ASN A 171 -8.74 -22.22 -0.40
CA ASN A 171 -9.50 -22.13 0.84
C ASN A 171 -9.55 -20.69 1.37
N LEU A 172 -10.66 -20.32 2.02
CA LEU A 172 -10.79 -19.06 2.75
C LEU A 172 -9.94 -19.05 4.03
N VAL A 173 -9.81 -20.20 4.67
CA VAL A 173 -8.99 -20.40 5.86
C VAL A 173 -8.27 -21.75 5.75
N ASP A 174 -6.98 -21.74 5.96
CA ASP A 174 -6.11 -22.91 5.99
C ASP A 174 -5.51 -23.12 7.40
N GLU A 175 -5.01 -24.32 7.63
CA GLU A 175 -4.05 -24.58 8.69
C GLU A 175 -2.64 -24.35 8.10
N LEU A 176 -1.95 -23.35 8.63
CA LEU A 176 -0.57 -23.04 8.30
C LEU A 176 0.35 -23.65 9.35
N GLU A 177 0.99 -24.73 8.99
CA GLU A 177 2.02 -25.37 9.82
C GLU A 177 3.35 -24.60 9.67
N VAL A 178 3.91 -24.16 10.80
CA VAL A 178 5.19 -23.45 10.87
C VAL A 178 6.12 -24.20 11.81
N PRO A 179 7.05 -25.02 11.28
CA PRO A 179 7.94 -25.85 12.08
C PRO A 179 8.71 -25.05 13.15
N GLY A 180 8.69 -25.55 14.37
CA GLY A 180 9.32 -24.88 15.53
C GLY A 180 8.55 -23.69 16.11
N VAL A 181 7.43 -23.28 15.49
CA VAL A 181 6.62 -22.14 15.94
C VAL A 181 5.20 -22.56 16.33
N GLY A 182 4.54 -23.34 15.48
CA GLY A 182 3.17 -23.83 15.73
C GLY A 182 2.37 -24.02 14.45
N THR A 183 1.09 -24.39 14.64
CA THR A 183 0.10 -24.46 13.54
C THR A 183 -0.97 -23.42 13.79
N PHE A 184 -1.29 -22.61 12.79
CA PHE A 184 -2.17 -21.47 12.91
C PHE A 184 -3.25 -21.51 11.84
N ARG A 185 -4.46 -21.10 12.21
CA ARG A 185 -5.48 -20.76 11.23
C ARG A 185 -5.04 -19.50 10.46
N ALA A 186 -5.07 -19.55 9.15
CA ALA A 186 -4.62 -18.45 8.30
C ALA A 186 -5.56 -18.23 7.12
N THR A 187 -5.88 -16.97 6.82
CA THR A 187 -6.41 -16.57 5.51
C THR A 187 -5.26 -16.09 4.66
N MET A 188 -5.00 -16.76 3.55
CA MET A 188 -3.93 -16.41 2.61
C MET A 188 -4.57 -15.90 1.32
N ILE A 189 -4.43 -14.60 1.07
CA ILE A 189 -5.13 -13.92 -0.02
C ILE A 189 -4.15 -13.15 -0.91
N ASN A 190 -4.42 -13.17 -2.21
CA ASN A 190 -3.70 -12.40 -3.23
C ASN A 190 -4.62 -11.32 -3.79
N ALA A 191 -4.71 -10.20 -3.06
CA ALA A 191 -5.50 -9.05 -3.47
C ALA A 191 -4.77 -7.75 -3.10
N GLY A 192 -4.38 -6.96 -4.09
CA GLY A 192 -3.55 -5.78 -3.93
C GLY A 192 -2.10 -6.08 -3.57
N ILE A 193 -1.88 -6.98 -2.60
CA ILE A 193 -0.59 -7.59 -2.27
C ILE A 193 -0.84 -8.95 -1.59
N PRO A 194 -0.06 -9.99 -1.90
CA PRO A 194 -0.14 -11.26 -1.18
C PRO A 194 -0.02 -11.03 0.34
N THR A 195 -1.00 -11.53 1.09
CA THR A 195 -1.07 -11.32 2.54
C THR A 195 -1.52 -12.58 3.27
N VAL A 196 -0.86 -12.88 4.38
CA VAL A 196 -1.21 -13.92 5.35
C VAL A 196 -1.85 -13.25 6.56
N PHE A 197 -3.12 -13.51 6.80
CA PHE A 197 -3.84 -13.04 7.99
C PHE A 197 -3.94 -14.15 9.02
N LEU A 198 -3.68 -13.81 10.28
CA LEU A 198 -3.74 -14.69 11.45
C LEU A 198 -4.66 -14.07 12.50
N ASN A 199 -5.25 -14.87 13.40
CA ASN A 199 -5.86 -14.33 14.60
C ASN A 199 -4.77 -13.89 15.59
N ALA A 200 -4.94 -12.73 16.19
CA ALA A 200 -4.01 -12.21 17.19
C ALA A 200 -3.85 -13.19 18.39
N GLU A 201 -4.94 -13.75 18.86
CA GLU A 201 -4.96 -14.67 20.00
C GLU A 201 -4.16 -15.96 19.73
N ASP A 202 -4.24 -16.51 18.51
CA ASP A 202 -3.54 -17.74 18.12
C ASP A 202 -2.00 -17.57 18.15
N ILE A 203 -1.53 -16.32 18.00
CA ILE A 203 -0.12 -15.97 18.04
C ILE A 203 0.30 -15.23 19.32
N GLY A 204 -0.58 -15.15 20.34
CA GLY A 204 -0.29 -14.59 21.66
C GLY A 204 -0.31 -13.07 21.73
N TYR A 205 -1.05 -12.41 20.81
CA TYR A 205 -1.24 -10.96 20.77
C TYR A 205 -2.71 -10.59 20.99
N THR A 206 -2.97 -9.30 21.18
CA THR A 206 -4.30 -8.75 21.45
C THR A 206 -4.90 -8.01 20.26
N GLY A 207 -4.06 -7.65 19.29
CA GLY A 207 -4.44 -6.83 18.12
C GLY A 207 -4.37 -5.32 18.36
N ILE A 208 -3.94 -4.88 19.55
CA ILE A 208 -3.80 -3.44 19.88
C ILE A 208 -2.35 -3.01 20.13
N GLU A 209 -1.38 -3.87 19.87
CA GLU A 209 0.04 -3.58 20.05
C GLU A 209 0.48 -2.38 19.21
N LEU A 210 1.36 -1.56 19.77
CA LEU A 210 2.09 -0.52 19.07
C LEU A 210 3.45 -1.03 18.60
N GLN A 211 4.13 -0.25 17.77
CA GLN A 211 5.37 -0.68 17.13
C GLN A 211 6.45 -1.18 18.10
N GLU A 212 6.67 -0.46 19.20
CA GLU A 212 7.73 -0.77 20.14
C GLU A 212 7.56 -2.16 20.77
N ALA A 213 6.33 -2.56 21.06
CA ALA A 213 6.01 -3.84 21.65
C ALA A 213 6.41 -5.05 20.78
N ILE A 214 6.52 -4.86 19.47
CA ILE A 214 6.92 -5.91 18.52
C ILE A 214 8.30 -5.62 17.95
N ASN A 215 8.56 -4.39 17.50
CA ASN A 215 9.82 -4.04 16.85
C ASN A 215 11.02 -4.03 17.82
N GLY A 216 10.76 -3.88 19.11
CA GLY A 216 11.75 -3.99 20.18
C GLY A 216 12.07 -5.42 20.61
N ASP A 217 11.35 -6.42 20.10
CA ASP A 217 11.53 -7.84 20.43
C ASP A 217 12.08 -8.63 19.23
N PRO A 218 13.39 -8.91 19.17
CA PRO A 218 13.99 -9.70 18.09
C PRO A 218 13.37 -11.10 17.93
N ALA A 219 12.96 -11.76 19.03
CA ALA A 219 12.38 -13.09 18.96
C ALA A 219 10.97 -13.05 18.32
N ALA A 220 10.20 -11.99 18.59
CA ALA A 220 8.93 -11.76 17.91
C ALA A 220 9.14 -11.54 16.41
N LEU A 221 10.13 -10.73 16.02
CA LEU A 221 10.43 -10.47 14.61
C LEU A 221 10.88 -11.72 13.87
N ASP A 222 11.74 -12.55 14.46
CA ASP A 222 12.17 -13.83 13.88
C ASP A 222 10.99 -14.80 13.73
N ARG A 223 10.08 -14.82 14.70
CA ARG A 223 8.86 -15.63 14.64
C ARG A 223 7.96 -15.18 13.51
N PHE A 224 7.72 -13.88 13.34
CA PHE A 224 6.93 -13.36 12.24
C PHE A 224 7.57 -13.60 10.88
N GLU A 225 8.90 -13.52 10.78
CA GLU A 225 9.61 -13.83 9.54
C GLU A 225 9.47 -15.31 9.19
N THR A 226 9.56 -16.22 10.17
CA THR A 226 9.35 -17.65 9.97
C THR A 226 7.92 -17.93 9.48
N ILE A 227 6.92 -17.31 10.10
CA ILE A 227 5.51 -17.39 9.64
C ILE A 227 5.36 -16.89 8.20
N ARG A 228 5.99 -15.75 7.88
CA ARG A 228 5.96 -15.15 6.54
C ARG A 228 6.54 -16.09 5.50
N ALA A 229 7.68 -16.70 5.80
CA ALA A 229 8.37 -17.62 4.88
C ALA A 229 7.53 -18.87 4.60
N HIS A 230 6.94 -19.48 5.62
CA HIS A 230 6.05 -20.63 5.45
C HIS A 230 4.73 -20.25 4.77
N GLY A 231 4.20 -19.05 5.03
CA GLY A 231 3.07 -18.49 4.28
C GLY A 231 3.39 -18.29 2.80
N ALA A 232 4.58 -17.75 2.48
CA ALA A 232 5.04 -17.61 1.10
C ALA A 232 5.14 -18.96 0.37
N LEU A 233 5.67 -19.99 1.05
CA LEU A 233 5.76 -21.34 0.53
C LEU A 233 4.35 -21.93 0.28
N ARG A 234 3.44 -21.81 1.26
CA ARG A 234 2.08 -22.31 1.17
C ARG A 234 1.26 -21.61 0.07
N MET A 235 1.49 -20.33 -0.16
CA MET A 235 0.90 -19.56 -1.27
C MET A 235 1.53 -19.86 -2.64
N GLY A 236 2.58 -20.67 -2.72
CA GLY A 236 3.29 -20.96 -3.96
C GLY A 236 4.13 -19.80 -4.50
N LEU A 237 4.43 -18.80 -3.68
CA LEU A 237 5.25 -17.64 -4.06
C LEU A 237 6.75 -17.96 -4.11
N ILE A 238 7.17 -19.02 -3.43
CA ILE A 238 8.54 -19.55 -3.36
C ILE A 238 8.48 -21.09 -3.40
N LYS A 239 9.58 -21.73 -3.75
CA LYS A 239 9.70 -23.19 -3.84
C LYS A 239 10.27 -23.82 -2.58
N ASN A 240 11.06 -23.07 -1.84
CA ASN A 240 11.64 -23.47 -0.55
C ASN A 240 11.74 -22.25 0.36
N VAL A 241 11.83 -22.50 1.67
CA VAL A 241 11.78 -21.44 2.72
C VAL A 241 12.95 -20.47 2.63
N GLU A 242 14.11 -20.93 2.17
CA GLU A 242 15.34 -20.14 2.06
C GLU A 242 15.20 -18.99 1.04
N GLU A 243 14.36 -19.15 0.03
CA GLU A 243 14.07 -18.11 -0.97
C GLU A 243 13.34 -16.89 -0.37
N ALA A 244 12.71 -17.06 0.80
CA ALA A 244 11.99 -15.99 1.46
C ALA A 244 12.86 -14.77 1.81
N ALA A 245 14.15 -14.98 2.10
CA ALA A 245 15.10 -13.92 2.38
C ALA A 245 15.30 -12.95 1.21
N GLY A 246 15.22 -13.45 -0.04
CA GLY A 246 15.28 -12.66 -1.28
C GLY A 246 13.96 -11.99 -1.64
N ARG A 247 12.87 -12.27 -0.91
CA ARG A 247 11.51 -11.79 -1.18
C ARG A 247 10.85 -11.18 0.08
N GLN A 248 11.51 -10.23 0.70
CA GLN A 248 11.04 -9.67 1.98
C GLN A 248 9.78 -8.80 1.85
N HIS A 249 9.48 -8.30 0.67
CA HIS A 249 8.32 -7.45 0.42
C HIS A 249 7.00 -8.23 0.46
N THR A 250 6.99 -9.51 0.05
CA THR A 250 5.79 -10.35 -0.08
C THR A 250 6.02 -11.79 0.41
N PRO A 251 4.99 -12.43 1.00
CA PRO A 251 3.71 -11.85 1.39
C PRO A 251 3.88 -10.89 2.57
N LYS A 252 2.85 -10.07 2.84
CA LYS A 252 2.71 -9.40 4.13
C LYS A 252 2.20 -10.40 5.16
N VAL A 253 2.54 -10.18 6.42
CA VAL A 253 1.91 -10.85 7.55
C VAL A 253 1.09 -9.82 8.31
N ALA A 254 -0.15 -10.14 8.57
CA ALA A 254 -1.02 -9.32 9.39
C ALA A 254 -1.78 -10.19 10.40
N PHE A 255 -2.07 -9.64 11.55
CA PHE A 255 -2.94 -10.30 12.50
C PHE A 255 -4.13 -9.42 12.86
N VAL A 256 -5.27 -10.08 13.06
CA VAL A 256 -6.57 -9.46 13.27
C VAL A 256 -7.15 -9.88 14.61
N ALA A 257 -7.92 -8.98 15.20
CA ALA A 257 -8.71 -9.25 16.40
C ALA A 257 -10.06 -8.55 16.29
N SER A 258 -11.06 -9.04 17.01
CA SER A 258 -12.32 -8.31 17.21
C SER A 258 -12.05 -6.92 17.77
N SER A 259 -12.96 -5.97 17.51
CA SER A 259 -12.78 -4.58 17.90
C SER A 259 -12.48 -4.42 19.40
N ARG A 260 -11.40 -3.71 19.71
CA ARG A 260 -10.98 -3.33 21.07
C ARG A 260 -10.53 -1.88 21.07
N GLY A 261 -10.91 -1.15 22.13
CA GLY A 261 -10.42 0.22 22.31
C GLY A 261 -8.93 0.22 22.69
N TYR A 262 -8.23 1.23 22.21
CA TYR A 262 -6.80 1.43 22.51
C TYR A 262 -6.39 2.90 22.34
N THR A 263 -5.20 3.24 22.83
CA THR A 263 -4.57 4.53 22.57
C THR A 263 -3.60 4.37 21.40
N SER A 264 -3.77 5.14 20.33
CA SER A 264 -2.90 5.12 19.16
C SER A 264 -1.51 5.70 19.46
N SER A 265 -0.56 5.54 18.54
CA SER A 265 0.79 6.09 18.66
C SER A 265 0.84 7.62 18.73
N SER A 266 -0.20 8.33 18.27
CA SER A 266 -0.36 9.78 18.40
C SER A 266 -1.01 10.22 19.72
N GLY A 267 -1.45 9.27 20.56
CA GLY A 267 -2.21 9.57 21.79
C GLY A 267 -3.72 9.66 21.60
N LYS A 268 -4.23 9.53 20.38
CA LYS A 268 -5.67 9.52 20.07
C LYS A 268 -6.32 8.26 20.65
N GLN A 269 -7.43 8.43 21.35
CA GLN A 269 -8.25 7.31 21.81
C GLN A 269 -9.07 6.75 20.65
N VAL A 270 -8.95 5.48 20.41
CA VAL A 270 -9.80 4.72 19.47
C VAL A 270 -10.76 3.87 20.30
N ASN A 271 -12.06 4.12 20.16
CA ASN A 271 -13.07 3.34 20.90
C ASN A 271 -13.41 2.08 20.10
N ALA A 272 -13.69 1.00 20.82
CA ALA A 272 -14.10 -0.26 20.19
C ALA A 272 -15.38 -0.13 19.34
N ALA A 273 -16.27 0.79 19.71
CA ALA A 273 -17.53 1.03 18.99
C ALA A 273 -17.34 1.77 17.66
N ASP A 274 -16.20 2.42 17.44
CA ASP A 274 -15.91 3.21 16.24
C ASP A 274 -15.21 2.39 15.15
N ILE A 275 -14.88 1.13 15.43
CA ILE A 275 -14.17 0.22 14.52
C ILE A 275 -14.84 -1.15 14.49
N ASP A 276 -14.71 -1.86 13.38
CA ASP A 276 -15.20 -3.23 13.21
C ASP A 276 -14.21 -4.28 13.75
N LEU A 277 -12.89 -4.01 13.59
CA LEU A 277 -11.81 -4.90 14.03
C LEU A 277 -10.53 -4.13 14.27
N ASN A 278 -9.56 -4.79 14.90
CA ASN A 278 -8.17 -4.32 14.99
C ASN A 278 -7.29 -5.11 14.02
N VAL A 279 -6.36 -4.42 13.36
CA VAL A 279 -5.38 -5.02 12.44
C VAL A 279 -3.98 -4.50 12.76
N ARG A 280 -3.02 -5.41 12.77
CA ARG A 280 -1.59 -5.11 12.84
C ARG A 280 -0.90 -5.79 11.66
N ALA A 281 -0.08 -5.06 10.91
CA ALA A 281 0.56 -5.58 9.71
C ALA A 281 2.06 -5.29 9.69
N LEU A 282 2.83 -6.31 9.33
CA LEU A 282 4.28 -6.22 9.20
C LEU A 282 4.68 -6.02 7.74
N SER A 283 5.72 -5.23 7.54
CA SER A 283 6.34 -4.98 6.24
C SER A 283 7.84 -4.91 6.40
N MET A 284 8.58 -5.63 5.56
CA MET A 284 10.05 -5.66 5.60
C MET A 284 10.57 -6.02 7.01
N GLY A 285 9.97 -7.02 7.64
CA GLY A 285 10.36 -7.53 8.95
C GLY A 285 10.04 -6.63 10.14
N LYS A 286 9.17 -5.61 9.98
CA LYS A 286 8.79 -4.68 11.06
C LYS A 286 7.29 -4.42 11.08
N LEU A 287 6.71 -4.23 12.27
CA LEU A 287 5.35 -3.73 12.41
C LEU A 287 5.27 -2.30 11.85
N HIS A 288 4.34 -2.09 10.93
CA HIS A 288 4.14 -0.80 10.28
C HIS A 288 3.47 0.20 11.24
N HIS A 289 3.89 1.47 11.19
CA HIS A 289 3.38 2.52 12.08
C HIS A 289 1.91 2.91 11.81
N ALA A 290 1.46 2.74 10.57
CA ALA A 290 0.09 2.99 10.13
C ALA A 290 -0.40 1.77 9.34
N MET A 291 -1.07 1.97 8.20
CA MET A 291 -1.45 0.88 7.31
C MET A 291 -0.96 1.13 5.89
N MET A 292 -0.32 0.13 5.31
CA MET A 292 0.08 0.14 3.90
C MET A 292 -1.16 0.11 3.00
N GLY A 293 -1.19 0.95 1.96
CA GLY A 293 -2.33 1.02 1.05
C GLY A 293 -2.67 -0.32 0.38
N THR A 294 -1.66 -1.06 -0.07
CA THR A 294 -1.85 -2.38 -0.68
C THR A 294 -2.35 -3.44 0.32
N ALA A 295 -1.88 -3.39 1.57
CA ALA A 295 -2.42 -4.24 2.64
C ALA A 295 -3.85 -3.86 3.00
N ALA A 296 -4.20 -2.56 2.95
CA ALA A 296 -5.58 -2.13 3.13
C ALA A 296 -6.51 -2.68 2.04
N VAL A 297 -6.02 -2.82 0.79
CA VAL A 297 -6.76 -3.52 -0.28
C VAL A 297 -7.02 -4.97 0.10
N ALA A 298 -6.01 -5.70 0.59
CA ALA A 298 -6.18 -7.09 1.04
C ALA A 298 -7.15 -7.19 2.22
N ILE A 299 -7.08 -6.25 3.18
CA ILE A 299 -8.00 -6.19 4.33
C ILE A 299 -9.45 -5.97 3.87
N GLY A 300 -9.67 -4.96 3.01
CA GLY A 300 -11.01 -4.65 2.49
C GLY A 300 -11.58 -5.82 1.70
N THR A 301 -10.78 -6.44 0.84
CA THR A 301 -11.18 -7.64 0.08
C THR A 301 -11.56 -8.79 1.01
N ALA A 302 -10.68 -9.15 1.95
CA ALA A 302 -10.94 -10.24 2.88
C ALA A 302 -12.13 -9.96 3.81
N ALA A 303 -12.32 -8.70 4.24
CA ALA A 303 -13.48 -8.32 5.06
C ALA A 303 -14.81 -8.49 4.30
N ALA A 304 -14.82 -8.24 2.99
CA ALA A 304 -16.02 -8.38 2.16
C ALA A 304 -16.38 -9.83 1.84
N ILE A 305 -15.49 -10.79 2.08
CA ILE A 305 -15.70 -12.21 1.78
C ILE A 305 -16.04 -12.97 3.08
N PRO A 306 -17.30 -13.40 3.27
CA PRO A 306 -17.72 -14.14 4.45
C PRO A 306 -16.88 -15.39 4.68
N GLY A 307 -16.45 -15.59 5.94
CA GLY A 307 -15.69 -16.77 6.35
C GLY A 307 -14.17 -16.61 6.36
N THR A 308 -13.60 -15.54 5.81
CA THR A 308 -12.19 -15.20 6.03
C THR A 308 -11.94 -14.75 7.46
N LEU A 309 -10.71 -14.88 7.98
CA LEU A 309 -10.37 -14.44 9.34
C LEU A 309 -10.62 -12.95 9.55
N VAL A 310 -10.43 -12.12 8.53
CA VAL A 310 -10.71 -10.68 8.58
C VAL A 310 -12.20 -10.41 8.73
N ASN A 311 -13.03 -11.08 7.91
CA ASN A 311 -14.47 -10.97 7.98
C ASN A 311 -15.01 -11.46 9.36
N LEU A 312 -14.51 -12.60 9.82
CA LEU A 312 -14.92 -13.17 11.13
C LEU A 312 -14.51 -12.24 12.28
N ALA A 313 -13.30 -11.64 12.25
CA ALA A 313 -12.86 -10.68 13.26
C ALA A 313 -13.72 -9.41 13.26
N ALA A 314 -14.27 -9.02 12.11
CA ALA A 314 -15.19 -7.89 11.97
C ALA A 314 -16.65 -8.24 12.33
N GLY A 315 -16.94 -9.43 12.85
CA GLY A 315 -18.28 -9.87 13.25
C GLY A 315 -19.01 -10.73 12.21
N GLY A 316 -18.36 -11.09 11.12
CA GLY A 316 -18.91 -11.96 10.06
C GLY A 316 -19.94 -11.29 9.15
N GLY A 317 -20.54 -12.10 8.28
CA GLY A 317 -21.63 -11.68 7.38
C GLY A 317 -21.17 -10.91 6.14
N GLU A 318 -22.15 -10.53 5.33
CA GLU A 318 -21.89 -9.72 4.13
C GLU A 318 -21.51 -8.28 4.50
N ARG A 319 -20.46 -7.76 3.87
CA ARG A 319 -19.94 -6.41 4.08
C ARG A 319 -19.47 -5.80 2.77
N ASN A 320 -19.71 -4.50 2.62
CA ASN A 320 -19.13 -3.72 1.52
C ASN A 320 -18.11 -2.68 1.99
N SER A 321 -17.90 -2.57 3.30
CA SER A 321 -16.86 -1.74 3.90
C SER A 321 -16.52 -2.20 5.30
N VAL A 322 -15.36 -1.80 5.78
CA VAL A 322 -14.86 -2.07 7.13
C VAL A 322 -14.05 -0.87 7.63
N ILE A 323 -14.21 -0.54 8.91
CA ILE A 323 -13.34 0.41 9.62
C ILE A 323 -12.47 -0.40 10.56
N PHE A 324 -11.17 -0.33 10.41
CA PHE A 324 -10.26 -1.07 11.28
C PHE A 324 -9.30 -0.15 12.04
N GLY A 325 -8.97 -0.54 13.27
CA GLY A 325 -7.97 0.10 14.09
C GLY A 325 -6.56 -0.38 13.73
N HIS A 326 -5.60 0.55 13.57
CA HIS A 326 -4.19 0.29 13.31
C HIS A 326 -3.29 1.14 14.25
N PRO A 327 -1.96 0.97 14.31
CA PRO A 327 -1.13 1.65 15.32
C PRO A 327 -1.31 3.18 15.40
N SER A 328 -1.56 3.87 14.30
CA SER A 328 -1.72 5.34 14.29
C SER A 328 -3.18 5.82 14.42
N GLY A 329 -4.17 4.90 14.43
CA GLY A 329 -5.58 5.26 14.52
C GLY A 329 -6.47 4.33 13.70
N THR A 330 -7.31 4.86 12.83
CA THR A 330 -8.32 4.11 12.07
C THR A 330 -8.21 4.31 10.57
N LEU A 331 -8.72 3.34 9.82
CA LEU A 331 -8.86 3.45 8.37
C LEU A 331 -10.14 2.75 7.92
N LYS A 332 -10.91 3.44 7.09
CA LYS A 332 -12.07 2.87 6.39
C LYS A 332 -11.66 2.38 5.00
N VAL A 333 -12.07 1.16 4.66
CA VAL A 333 -11.87 0.57 3.33
C VAL A 333 -13.17 -0.05 2.87
N GLY A 334 -13.61 0.24 1.65
CA GLY A 334 -14.73 -0.41 0.99
C GLY A 334 -14.24 -1.45 -0.02
N ALA A 335 -15.01 -2.50 -0.24
CA ALA A 335 -14.76 -3.46 -1.31
C ALA A 335 -16.09 -3.94 -1.90
N GLN A 336 -16.11 -4.11 -3.21
CA GLN A 336 -17.23 -4.69 -3.94
C GLN A 336 -16.83 -6.10 -4.37
N ALA A 337 -17.26 -7.09 -3.60
CA ALA A 337 -17.03 -8.50 -3.86
C ALA A 337 -18.34 -9.17 -4.27
N SER A 338 -18.25 -10.19 -5.12
CA SER A 338 -19.36 -11.04 -5.52
C SER A 338 -18.91 -12.49 -5.66
N GLU A 339 -19.82 -13.40 -5.40
CA GLU A 339 -19.61 -14.84 -5.57
C GLU A 339 -20.42 -15.34 -6.77
N SER A 340 -19.80 -16.15 -7.59
CA SER A 340 -20.47 -16.84 -8.70
C SER A 340 -19.88 -18.23 -8.82
N GLU A 341 -20.73 -19.26 -8.78
CA GLU A 341 -20.34 -20.68 -8.92
C GLU A 341 -19.26 -21.13 -7.92
N GLY A 342 -19.23 -20.55 -6.72
CA GLY A 342 -18.24 -20.86 -5.69
C GLY A 342 -16.91 -20.09 -5.83
N GLU A 343 -16.79 -19.22 -6.83
CA GLU A 343 -15.62 -18.37 -7.03
C GLU A 343 -15.92 -16.91 -6.61
N TRP A 344 -15.04 -16.35 -5.81
CA TRP A 344 -15.09 -14.96 -5.40
C TRP A 344 -14.36 -14.06 -6.38
N THR A 345 -15.01 -12.96 -6.74
CA THR A 345 -14.42 -11.88 -7.53
C THR A 345 -14.53 -10.55 -6.79
N VAL A 346 -13.57 -9.66 -7.00
CA VAL A 346 -13.59 -8.31 -6.44
C VAL A 346 -13.47 -7.32 -7.59
N GLU A 347 -14.50 -6.52 -7.77
CA GLU A 347 -14.53 -5.52 -8.84
C GLU A 347 -13.66 -4.32 -8.49
N LYS A 348 -13.79 -3.83 -7.25
CA LYS A 348 -12.96 -2.72 -6.76
C LYS A 348 -12.82 -2.71 -5.26
N VAL A 349 -11.75 -2.06 -4.81
CA VAL A 349 -11.53 -1.65 -3.43
C VAL A 349 -11.37 -0.15 -3.37
N VAL A 350 -12.04 0.49 -2.43
CA VAL A 350 -12.12 1.94 -2.30
C VAL A 350 -11.56 2.38 -0.97
N MET A 351 -10.69 3.38 -0.99
CA MET A 351 -10.19 4.02 0.22
C MET A 351 -9.96 5.51 0.02
N SER A 352 -10.07 6.26 1.10
CA SER A 352 -9.81 7.69 1.14
C SER A 352 -8.39 7.97 1.60
N ARG A 353 -7.78 8.96 0.98
CA ARG A 353 -6.43 9.46 1.27
C ARG A 353 -6.44 10.98 1.15
N SER A 354 -5.30 11.59 1.41
CA SER A 354 -5.05 13.01 1.13
C SER A 354 -3.69 13.17 0.46
N ALA A 355 -3.56 14.26 -0.29
CA ALA A 355 -2.31 14.63 -0.91
C ALA A 355 -2.25 16.16 -1.05
N ARG A 356 -1.06 16.73 -0.96
CA ARG A 356 -0.80 18.13 -1.26
C ARG A 356 0.59 18.31 -1.84
N VAL A 357 0.79 19.35 -2.60
CA VAL A 357 2.12 19.76 -3.06
C VAL A 357 2.87 20.39 -1.87
N LEU A 358 4.06 19.86 -1.58
CA LEU A 358 4.95 20.44 -0.57
C LEU A 358 5.97 21.37 -1.21
N MET A 359 6.41 21.02 -2.41
CA MET A 359 7.43 21.77 -3.14
C MET A 359 7.35 21.37 -4.61
N GLU A 360 7.56 22.30 -5.49
CA GLU A 360 7.81 22.09 -6.92
C GLU A 360 9.05 22.83 -7.35
N GLY A 361 9.77 22.32 -8.35
CA GLY A 361 11.00 22.94 -8.84
C GLY A 361 11.92 21.92 -9.50
N ALA A 362 13.22 22.27 -9.61
CA ALA A 362 14.24 21.45 -10.24
C ALA A 362 15.27 20.95 -9.23
N VAL A 363 15.57 19.67 -9.27
CA VAL A 363 16.68 19.06 -8.52
C VAL A 363 17.96 19.19 -9.34
N ARG A 364 19.03 19.73 -8.74
CA ARG A 364 20.34 19.84 -9.36
C ARG A 364 21.09 18.52 -9.24
N ILE A 365 21.46 17.95 -10.37
CA ILE A 365 22.22 16.70 -10.44
C ILE A 365 23.60 16.99 -11.06
N PRO A 366 24.70 16.50 -10.46
CA PRO A 366 26.03 16.60 -11.08
C PRO A 366 26.07 15.95 -12.46
N GLY A 367 26.82 16.53 -13.41
CA GLY A 367 26.82 16.09 -14.79
C GLY A 367 27.42 14.69 -15.05
N ASP A 368 28.08 14.10 -14.06
CA ASP A 368 28.68 12.76 -14.08
C ASP A 368 27.85 11.71 -13.32
N ALA A 369 26.63 12.06 -12.94
CA ALA A 369 25.81 11.22 -12.04
C ALA A 369 25.07 10.08 -12.76
N PHE A 370 24.99 10.07 -14.11
CA PHE A 370 24.25 9.08 -14.90
C PHE A 370 24.74 8.89 -16.33
#